data_b9f40246e43f0a7ade980fcacd28702f
#
_entry.id   b9f40246e43f0a7ade980fcacd28702f
#
_cell.length_a   1.000
_cell.length_b   1.000
_cell.length_c   1.000
_cell.angle_alpha   90.00
_cell.angle_beta   90.00
_cell.angle_gamma   90.00
#
_symmetry.space_group_name_H-M   'P 1'
#
loop_
_entity.id
_entity.type
_entity.pdbx_description
1 polymer ?
#
loop_
_entity_poly.entity_id
_entity_poly.type
_entity_poly.pdbx_seq_one_letter_code
_entity_poly.pdbx_strand_id
1 'polypeptide(L)'
;NICSCMIKWYENLARELNIPMILLDIPFNPDYEVSDAEVAYVTGQFWDAVHQLEEITGKKWSDEKFKEVTGFSCRSSRAWLAATGCAKYVPSPFNGFDLLNHMAVMVTARGKSTAADAMETLLKEYEENHKNGTSTFRTEEKYRIMFEGIACWPYLRATSTGLKSRGINMVTTIYADAFGFDYNTFDEMIRAYCKVPNAINLEMSRDKRIKLCKDNHVEGMLVHTNRSCKLWSGFMYEMSRQIGKECNIPVVSFDGDQADPRNFSEAQYDTRVQGLTEIMEANKAAKGE
;
A
#
# COMPACT_ATOMS: atom_id res chain seq x y z
N ASN A 1 -5.30 1.74 -14.89
CA ASN A 1 -6.57 2.33 -14.38
C ASN A 1 -7.03 1.74 -13.04
N ILE A 2 -6.19 1.77 -12.04
CA ILE A 2 -6.48 1.17 -10.72
C ILE A 2 -7.01 2.16 -9.67
N CYS A 3 -7.28 3.41 -10.05
CA CYS A 3 -7.83 4.45 -9.16
C CYS A 3 -8.73 5.39 -9.94
N SER A 4 -10.02 5.38 -9.66
CA SER A 4 -11.00 6.22 -10.35
C SER A 4 -10.76 7.72 -10.18
N CYS A 5 -10.23 8.17 -9.04
CA CYS A 5 -9.86 9.56 -8.82
C CYS A 5 -8.67 9.97 -9.71
N MET A 6 -7.61 9.18 -9.73
CA MET A 6 -6.39 9.49 -10.48
C MET A 6 -6.64 9.50 -12.00
N ILE A 7 -7.43 8.56 -12.52
CA ILE A 7 -7.78 8.54 -13.95
C ILE A 7 -8.42 9.87 -14.37
N LYS A 8 -9.45 10.31 -13.64
CA LYS A 8 -10.15 11.55 -13.95
C LYS A 8 -9.27 12.78 -13.77
N TRP A 9 -8.37 12.77 -12.80
CA TRP A 9 -7.41 13.84 -12.64
C TRP A 9 -6.44 13.94 -13.83
N TYR A 10 -5.85 12.82 -14.26
CA TYR A 10 -4.94 12.81 -15.41
C TYR A 10 -5.65 13.12 -16.73
N GLU A 11 -6.86 12.61 -16.96
CA GLU A 11 -7.66 12.96 -18.12
C GLU A 11 -7.93 14.47 -18.23
N ASN A 12 -8.27 15.11 -17.09
CA ASN A 12 -8.50 16.55 -17.05
C ASN A 12 -7.21 17.33 -17.29
N LEU A 13 -6.10 16.96 -16.67
CA LEU A 13 -4.79 17.59 -16.89
C LEU A 13 -4.35 17.47 -18.35
N ALA A 14 -4.48 16.29 -18.95
CA ALA A 14 -4.13 16.08 -20.35
C ALA A 14 -4.91 17.00 -21.28
N ARG A 15 -6.21 17.14 -21.02
CA ARG A 15 -7.09 18.03 -21.81
C ARG A 15 -6.76 19.50 -21.59
N GLU A 16 -6.63 19.96 -20.34
CA GLU A 16 -6.38 21.38 -20.01
C GLU A 16 -4.98 21.85 -20.47
N LEU A 17 -4.01 20.96 -20.41
CA LEU A 17 -2.64 21.27 -20.80
C LEU A 17 -2.33 20.90 -22.25
N ASN A 18 -3.27 20.27 -22.95
CA ASN A 18 -3.11 19.76 -24.32
C ASN A 18 -1.85 18.89 -24.47
N ILE A 19 -1.66 17.94 -23.55
CA ILE A 19 -0.53 17.00 -23.56
C ILE A 19 -1.03 15.57 -23.82
N PRO A 20 -0.23 14.72 -24.46
CA PRO A 20 -0.61 13.34 -24.69
C PRO A 20 -0.73 12.57 -23.36
N MET A 21 -1.69 11.65 -23.29
CA MET A 21 -1.90 10.75 -22.16
C MET A 21 -1.90 9.30 -22.65
N ILE A 22 -1.09 8.47 -22.03
CA ILE A 22 -1.07 7.02 -22.26
C ILE A 22 -1.69 6.34 -21.04
N LEU A 23 -2.75 5.57 -21.26
CA LEU A 23 -3.44 4.82 -20.22
C LEU A 23 -3.22 3.31 -20.44
N LEU A 24 -2.72 2.64 -19.39
CA LEU A 24 -2.69 1.18 -19.33
C LEU A 24 -3.90 0.69 -18.54
N ASP A 25 -4.71 -0.14 -19.17
CA ASP A 25 -5.89 -0.75 -18.57
C ASP A 25 -5.53 -2.11 -17.97
N ILE A 26 -5.53 -2.19 -16.64
CA ILE A 26 -5.33 -3.46 -15.94
C ILE A 26 -6.71 -4.08 -15.72
N PRO A 27 -6.99 -5.27 -16.29
CA PRO A 27 -8.27 -5.93 -16.14
C PRO A 27 -8.51 -6.37 -14.69
N PHE A 28 -9.78 -6.48 -14.32
CA PHE A 28 -10.14 -7.10 -13.04
C PHE A 28 -9.87 -8.61 -13.14
N ASN A 29 -9.06 -9.12 -12.24
CA ASN A 29 -8.72 -10.54 -12.15
C ASN A 29 -9.68 -11.23 -11.15
N PRO A 30 -10.58 -12.10 -11.62
CA PRO A 30 -11.53 -12.81 -10.78
C PRO A 30 -10.95 -14.03 -10.06
N ASP A 31 -9.76 -14.51 -10.48
CA ASP A 31 -9.17 -15.75 -10.03
C ASP A 31 -7.81 -15.55 -9.34
N TYR A 32 -7.33 -16.56 -8.62
CA TYR A 32 -5.99 -16.53 -7.99
C TYR A 32 -4.86 -16.53 -9.01
N GLU A 33 -5.09 -17.14 -10.16
CA GLU A 33 -4.14 -17.17 -11.27
C GLU A 33 -4.53 -16.13 -12.34
N VAL A 34 -3.55 -15.46 -12.89
CA VAL A 34 -3.73 -14.55 -14.02
C VAL A 34 -3.76 -15.39 -15.30
N SER A 35 -4.81 -15.26 -16.07
CA SER A 35 -4.96 -15.99 -17.32
C SER A 35 -3.99 -15.49 -18.40
N ASP A 36 -3.64 -16.36 -19.34
CA ASP A 36 -2.79 -15.99 -20.48
C ASP A 36 -3.49 -14.92 -21.38
N ALA A 37 -4.81 -14.90 -21.41
CA ALA A 37 -5.57 -13.87 -22.12
C ALA A 37 -5.39 -12.47 -21.48
N GLU A 38 -5.42 -12.38 -20.15
CA GLU A 38 -5.14 -11.12 -19.42
C GLU A 38 -3.70 -10.67 -19.65
N VAL A 39 -2.73 -11.60 -19.60
CA VAL A 39 -1.32 -11.31 -19.88
C VAL A 39 -1.15 -10.79 -21.30
N ALA A 40 -1.77 -11.45 -22.30
CA ALA A 40 -1.71 -11.01 -23.70
C ALA A 40 -2.32 -9.62 -23.88
N TYR A 41 -3.47 -9.35 -23.25
CA TYR A 41 -4.14 -8.05 -23.29
C TYR A 41 -3.27 -6.93 -22.73
N VAL A 42 -2.70 -7.10 -21.52
CA VAL A 42 -1.85 -6.09 -20.91
C VAL A 42 -0.53 -5.93 -21.66
N THR A 43 0.04 -7.03 -22.16
CA THR A 43 1.26 -7.01 -23.00
C THR A 43 1.05 -6.20 -24.26
N GLY A 44 -0.09 -6.38 -24.96
CA GLY A 44 -0.42 -5.57 -26.13
C GLY A 44 -0.43 -4.09 -25.84
N GLN A 45 -1.13 -3.67 -24.76
CA GLN A 45 -1.16 -2.27 -24.34
C GLN A 45 0.21 -1.74 -23.93
N PHE A 46 1.05 -2.56 -23.31
CA PHE A 46 2.41 -2.16 -22.96
C PHE A 46 3.22 -1.79 -24.21
N TRP A 47 3.15 -2.62 -25.27
CA TRP A 47 3.85 -2.32 -26.52
C TRP A 47 3.27 -1.13 -27.26
N ASP A 48 1.94 -0.96 -27.25
CA ASP A 48 1.31 0.26 -27.77
C ASP A 48 1.79 1.50 -27.04
N ALA A 49 1.93 1.42 -25.71
CA ALA A 49 2.47 2.51 -24.90
C ALA A 49 3.95 2.79 -25.24
N VAL A 50 4.76 1.76 -25.46
CA VAL A 50 6.16 1.90 -25.89
C VAL A 50 6.23 2.64 -27.23
N HIS A 51 5.45 2.23 -28.24
CA HIS A 51 5.41 2.89 -29.54
C HIS A 51 4.99 4.36 -29.45
N GLN A 52 3.94 4.66 -28.66
CA GLN A 52 3.55 6.05 -28.41
C GLN A 52 4.65 6.87 -27.74
N LEU A 53 5.36 6.28 -26.76
CA LEU A 53 6.50 6.95 -26.11
C LEU A 53 7.67 7.17 -27.07
N GLU A 54 7.94 6.24 -27.98
CA GLU A 54 8.95 6.42 -29.04
C GLU A 54 8.60 7.61 -29.93
N GLU A 55 7.35 7.73 -30.34
CA GLU A 55 6.88 8.86 -31.16
C GLU A 55 6.99 10.21 -30.41
N ILE A 56 6.53 10.24 -29.15
CA ILE A 56 6.53 11.47 -28.34
C ILE A 56 7.97 11.93 -28.00
N THR A 57 8.86 10.99 -27.68
CA THR A 57 10.20 11.32 -27.16
C THR A 57 11.30 11.30 -28.23
N GLY A 58 11.06 10.68 -29.39
CA GLY A 58 12.06 10.41 -30.41
C GLY A 58 13.10 9.37 -30.00
N LYS A 59 12.94 8.69 -28.85
CA LYS A 59 13.87 7.67 -28.36
C LYS A 59 13.33 6.29 -28.67
N LYS A 60 14.22 5.38 -29.07
CA LYS A 60 13.86 3.99 -29.35
C LYS A 60 13.98 3.11 -28.11
N TRP A 61 13.12 2.08 -28.04
CA TRP A 61 13.23 1.02 -27.06
C TRP A 61 14.60 0.35 -27.07
N SER A 62 15.09 -0.06 -25.90
CA SER A 62 16.30 -0.84 -25.72
C SER A 62 16.07 -1.91 -24.66
N ASP A 63 16.29 -3.15 -25.04
CA ASP A 63 16.18 -4.32 -24.16
C ASP A 63 17.22 -4.26 -23.01
N GLU A 64 18.45 -3.78 -23.32
CA GLU A 64 19.49 -3.62 -22.30
C GLU A 64 19.05 -2.59 -21.25
N LYS A 65 18.48 -1.45 -21.70
CA LYS A 65 18.02 -0.40 -20.80
C LYS A 65 16.81 -0.86 -19.98
N PHE A 66 15.91 -1.59 -20.59
CA PHE A 66 14.77 -2.20 -19.90
C PHE A 66 15.24 -3.16 -18.80
N LYS A 67 16.18 -4.06 -19.12
CA LYS A 67 16.77 -4.99 -18.16
C LYS A 67 17.49 -4.29 -17.00
N GLU A 68 18.24 -3.22 -17.28
CA GLU A 68 18.89 -2.40 -16.26
C GLU A 68 17.85 -1.78 -15.30
N VAL A 69 16.85 -1.09 -15.86
CA VAL A 69 15.81 -0.38 -15.09
C VAL A 69 14.96 -1.35 -14.27
N THR A 70 14.55 -2.47 -14.85
CA THR A 70 13.79 -3.50 -14.13
C THR A 70 14.63 -4.19 -13.05
N GLY A 71 15.94 -4.35 -13.27
CA GLY A 71 16.88 -4.82 -12.25
C GLY A 71 16.89 -3.92 -11.02
N PHE A 72 16.98 -2.60 -11.19
CA PHE A 72 16.88 -1.65 -10.08
C PHE A 72 15.49 -1.65 -9.44
N SER A 73 14.43 -1.77 -10.24
CA SER A 73 13.06 -1.85 -9.74
C SER A 73 12.87 -3.06 -8.81
N CYS A 74 13.34 -4.24 -9.21
CA CYS A 74 13.25 -5.45 -8.40
C CYS A 74 14.12 -5.38 -7.14
N ARG A 75 15.35 -4.82 -7.22
CA ARG A 75 16.20 -4.56 -6.06
C ARG A 75 15.48 -3.68 -5.04
N SER A 76 14.91 -2.55 -5.49
CA SER A 76 14.12 -1.66 -4.64
C SER A 76 12.94 -2.40 -3.98
N SER A 77 12.20 -3.20 -4.76
CA SER A 77 11.02 -3.92 -4.30
C SER A 77 11.35 -4.98 -3.25
N ARG A 78 12.42 -5.75 -3.45
CA ARG A 78 12.86 -6.77 -2.48
C ARG A 78 13.27 -6.13 -1.15
N ALA A 79 14.06 -5.05 -1.22
CA ALA A 79 14.46 -4.32 -0.02
C ALA A 79 13.26 -3.68 0.69
N TRP A 80 12.33 -3.11 -0.06
CA TRP A 80 11.08 -2.54 0.46
C TRP A 80 10.21 -3.57 1.16
N LEU A 81 9.94 -4.71 0.51
CA LEU A 81 9.14 -5.80 1.10
C LEU A 81 9.82 -6.39 2.35
N ALA A 82 11.15 -6.50 2.34
CA ALA A 82 11.89 -6.93 3.52
C ALA A 82 11.80 -5.89 4.66
N ALA A 83 11.90 -4.59 4.35
CA ALA A 83 11.78 -3.51 5.32
C ALA A 83 10.36 -3.46 5.94
N THR A 84 9.31 -3.53 5.13
CA THR A 84 7.92 -3.62 5.64
C THR A 84 7.70 -4.89 6.45
N GLY A 85 8.33 -5.99 6.08
CA GLY A 85 8.32 -7.28 6.80
C GLY A 85 9.01 -7.24 8.17
N CYS A 86 9.81 -6.22 8.50
CA CYS A 86 10.33 -6.02 9.85
C CYS A 86 9.23 -5.71 10.87
N ALA A 87 8.02 -5.42 10.43
CA ALA A 87 6.82 -5.33 11.27
C ALA A 87 6.55 -6.58 12.11
N LYS A 88 7.05 -7.74 11.70
CA LYS A 88 6.94 -9.01 12.47
C LYS A 88 7.60 -8.96 13.85
N TYR A 89 8.56 -8.07 14.06
CA TYR A 89 9.20 -7.91 15.37
C TYR A 89 8.29 -7.17 16.35
N VAL A 90 8.33 -7.55 17.62
CA VAL A 90 7.54 -6.94 18.71
C VAL A 90 8.50 -6.47 19.81
N PRO A 91 8.60 -5.16 20.10
CA PRO A 91 7.94 -4.07 19.36
C PRO A 91 8.50 -3.89 17.95
N SER A 92 7.71 -3.22 17.09
CA SER A 92 8.13 -2.89 15.73
C SER A 92 9.31 -1.92 15.73
N PRO A 93 10.34 -2.14 14.89
CA PRO A 93 11.49 -1.24 14.82
C PRO A 93 11.19 0.11 14.14
N PHE A 94 9.96 0.33 13.68
CA PHE A 94 9.55 1.53 12.99
C PHE A 94 8.14 1.99 13.35
N ASN A 95 7.87 3.28 13.09
CA ASN A 95 6.55 3.85 13.05
C ASN A 95 5.93 3.58 11.66
N GLY A 96 4.79 2.92 11.61
CA GLY A 96 4.20 2.54 10.34
C GLY A 96 3.83 3.72 9.41
N PHE A 97 3.58 4.91 9.95
CA PHE A 97 3.38 6.09 9.11
C PHE A 97 4.64 6.51 8.33
N ASP A 98 5.84 6.10 8.78
CA ASP A 98 7.07 6.31 8.03
C ASP A 98 7.05 5.52 6.71
N LEU A 99 6.36 4.37 6.67
CA LEU A 99 6.17 3.60 5.43
C LEU A 99 5.45 4.42 4.35
N LEU A 100 4.46 5.24 4.73
CA LEU A 100 3.74 6.08 3.76
C LEU A 100 4.65 7.14 3.16
N ASN A 101 5.60 7.69 3.93
CA ASN A 101 6.59 8.64 3.44
C ASN A 101 7.64 7.96 2.55
N HIS A 102 8.20 6.84 3.00
CA HIS A 102 9.22 6.10 2.25
C HIS A 102 8.67 5.46 0.97
N MET A 103 7.39 5.09 0.95
CA MET A 103 6.70 4.62 -0.25
C MET A 103 6.82 5.61 -1.42
N ALA A 104 6.96 6.91 -1.16
CA ALA A 104 7.15 7.91 -2.20
C ALA A 104 8.37 7.59 -3.09
N VAL A 105 9.44 7.03 -2.54
CA VAL A 105 10.62 6.60 -3.31
C VAL A 105 10.24 5.46 -4.27
N MET A 106 9.43 4.50 -3.81
CA MET A 106 8.94 3.38 -4.63
C MET A 106 8.02 3.84 -5.77
N VAL A 107 7.32 4.96 -5.59
CA VAL A 107 6.39 5.53 -6.59
C VAL A 107 7.14 6.42 -7.59
N THR A 108 8.02 7.31 -7.11
CA THR A 108 8.58 8.40 -7.94
C THR A 108 9.96 8.12 -8.52
N ALA A 109 10.70 7.20 -7.91
CA ALA A 109 12.10 6.92 -8.30
C ALA A 109 12.35 5.46 -8.70
N ARG A 110 11.29 4.65 -8.85
CA ARG A 110 11.39 3.26 -9.29
C ARG A 110 12.24 3.14 -10.56
N GLY A 111 13.08 2.12 -10.63
CA GLY A 111 13.97 1.87 -11.75
C GLY A 111 15.26 2.69 -11.74
N LYS A 112 15.54 3.45 -10.69
CA LYS A 112 16.81 4.13 -10.48
C LYS A 112 17.66 3.38 -9.43
N SER A 113 18.99 3.36 -9.62
CA SER A 113 19.93 2.78 -8.64
C SER A 113 19.78 3.44 -7.27
N THR A 114 19.62 4.76 -7.24
CA THR A 114 19.46 5.54 -6.00
C THR A 114 18.22 5.14 -5.21
N ALA A 115 17.14 4.74 -5.86
CA ALA A 115 15.97 4.21 -5.17
C ALA A 115 16.25 2.84 -4.54
N ALA A 116 16.98 1.97 -5.24
CA ALA A 116 17.39 0.68 -4.70
C ALA A 116 18.29 0.85 -3.47
N ASP A 117 19.31 1.71 -3.57
CA ASP A 117 20.23 2.00 -2.48
C ASP A 117 19.51 2.61 -1.26
N ALA A 118 18.52 3.49 -1.48
CA ALA A 118 17.71 4.06 -0.42
C ALA A 118 16.86 3.00 0.32
N MET A 119 16.24 2.08 -0.43
CA MET A 119 15.43 1.01 0.20
C MET A 119 16.29 -0.02 0.93
N GLU A 120 17.47 -0.34 0.41
CA GLU A 120 18.44 -1.21 1.10
C GLU A 120 18.97 -0.54 2.39
N THR A 121 19.15 0.77 2.38
CA THR A 121 19.53 1.55 3.56
C THR A 121 18.43 1.53 4.61
N LEU A 122 17.17 1.73 4.19
CA LEU A 122 16.01 1.66 5.07
C LEU A 122 15.88 0.28 5.73
N LEU A 123 16.06 -0.80 4.97
CA LEU A 123 16.05 -2.16 5.53
C LEU A 123 17.11 -2.33 6.62
N LYS A 124 18.35 -1.89 6.35
CA LYS A 124 19.44 -1.95 7.32
C LYS A 124 19.12 -1.15 8.59
N GLU A 125 18.55 0.04 8.46
CA GLU A 125 18.13 0.86 9.60
C GLU A 125 17.10 0.12 10.46
N TYR A 126 16.10 -0.50 9.87
CA TYR A 126 15.08 -1.24 10.61
C TYR A 126 15.63 -2.50 11.28
N GLU A 127 16.54 -3.21 10.63
CA GLU A 127 17.23 -4.36 11.24
C GLU A 127 18.15 -3.93 12.40
N GLU A 128 18.83 -2.80 12.27
CA GLU A 128 19.66 -2.23 13.34
C GLU A 128 18.80 -1.75 14.52
N ASN A 129 17.69 -1.07 14.24
CA ASN A 129 16.74 -0.67 15.27
C ASN A 129 16.24 -1.89 16.07
N HIS A 130 15.87 -2.97 15.37
CA HIS A 130 15.47 -4.20 16.04
C HIS A 130 16.59 -4.77 16.94
N LYS A 131 17.81 -4.87 16.43
CA LYS A 131 18.97 -5.37 17.21
C LYS A 131 19.26 -4.53 18.45
N ASN A 132 19.07 -3.22 18.34
CA ASN A 132 19.36 -2.26 19.41
C ASN A 132 18.17 -2.04 20.36
N GLY A 133 17.02 -2.67 20.12
CA GLY A 133 15.79 -2.45 20.88
C GLY A 133 15.24 -1.02 20.74
N THR A 134 15.52 -0.36 19.60
CA THR A 134 15.06 1.00 19.29
C THR A 134 13.96 0.98 18.21
N SER A 135 13.22 2.08 18.09
CA SER A 135 12.15 2.22 17.09
C SER A 135 11.97 3.68 16.70
N THR A 136 11.65 3.94 15.43
CA THR A 136 11.24 5.28 15.00
C THR A 136 9.85 5.67 15.54
N PHE A 137 9.09 4.75 16.10
CA PHE A 137 7.83 5.05 16.78
C PHE A 137 8.03 5.96 18.01
N ARG A 138 9.18 5.84 18.70
CA ARG A 138 9.64 6.73 19.80
C ARG A 138 8.69 6.88 20.98
N THR A 139 7.82 5.90 21.20
CA THR A 139 6.91 5.78 22.34
C THR A 139 6.64 4.31 22.57
N GLU A 140 6.03 3.96 23.67
CA GLU A 140 5.65 2.57 23.95
C GLU A 140 4.63 2.08 22.91
N GLU A 141 4.91 0.94 22.28
CA GLU A 141 3.99 0.25 21.39
C GLU A 141 3.03 -0.61 22.24
N LYS A 142 1.88 -0.02 22.61
CA LYS A 142 0.84 -0.70 23.40
C LYS A 142 -0.06 -1.57 22.55
N TYR A 143 -0.36 -1.11 21.34
CA TYR A 143 -1.27 -1.77 20.41
C TYR A 143 -0.70 -1.70 18.99
N ARG A 144 -0.96 -2.77 18.24
CA ARG A 144 -0.49 -2.99 16.87
C ARG A 144 -1.69 -3.06 15.93
N ILE A 145 -1.76 -2.19 14.95
CA ILE A 145 -2.89 -2.20 14.03
C ILE A 145 -2.46 -2.35 12.57
N MET A 146 -3.37 -2.89 11.78
CA MET A 146 -3.38 -2.70 10.34
C MET A 146 -4.19 -1.44 10.02
N PHE A 147 -3.58 -0.51 9.26
CA PHE A 147 -4.32 0.58 8.63
C PHE A 147 -4.73 0.13 7.22
N GLU A 148 -6.02 0.00 6.99
CA GLU A 148 -6.56 -0.41 5.70
C GLU A 148 -7.11 0.79 4.94
N GLY A 149 -6.79 0.85 3.66
CA GLY A 149 -7.19 1.94 2.78
C GLY A 149 -6.02 2.82 2.34
N ILE A 150 -6.31 3.71 1.42
CA ILE A 150 -5.37 4.73 0.96
C ILE A 150 -5.16 5.75 2.10
N ALA A 151 -3.96 6.29 2.24
CA ALA A 151 -3.70 7.31 3.27
C ALA A 151 -4.60 8.54 3.08
N CYS A 152 -5.07 9.12 4.19
CA CYS A 152 -5.76 10.40 4.20
C CYS A 152 -4.71 11.52 4.12
N TRP A 153 -4.16 11.77 2.91
CA TRP A 153 -2.99 12.62 2.70
C TRP A 153 -3.13 14.03 3.27
N PRO A 154 -4.29 14.73 3.15
CA PRO A 154 -4.46 16.06 3.73
C PRO A 154 -4.32 16.09 5.25
N TYR A 155 -4.56 14.96 5.92
CA TYR A 155 -4.59 14.82 7.38
C TYR A 155 -3.62 13.76 7.91
N LEU A 156 -2.54 13.47 7.18
CA LEU A 156 -1.59 12.43 7.54
C LEU A 156 -1.01 12.65 8.96
N ARG A 157 -0.70 13.90 9.31
CA ARG A 157 -0.22 14.26 10.64
C ARG A 157 -1.27 14.04 11.73
N ALA A 158 -2.51 14.47 11.50
CA ALA A 158 -3.59 14.32 12.47
C ALA A 158 -3.89 12.85 12.74
N THR A 159 -4.01 12.04 11.66
CA THR A 159 -4.26 10.60 11.76
C THR A 159 -3.12 9.86 12.48
N SER A 160 -1.87 10.18 12.17
CA SER A 160 -0.70 9.62 12.85
C SER A 160 -0.64 9.99 14.33
N THR A 161 -0.85 11.28 14.65
CA THR A 161 -0.78 11.78 16.04
C THR A 161 -1.88 11.17 16.91
N GLY A 162 -3.10 11.04 16.36
CA GLY A 162 -4.24 10.44 17.08
C GLY A 162 -4.00 9.00 17.52
N LEU A 163 -3.33 8.20 16.68
CA LEU A 163 -2.92 6.84 17.01
C LEU A 163 -1.75 6.82 18.00
N LYS A 164 -0.70 7.57 17.69
CA LYS A 164 0.54 7.59 18.48
C LYS A 164 0.31 8.05 19.93
N SER A 165 -0.56 9.01 20.15
CA SER A 165 -0.91 9.51 21.50
C SER A 165 -1.53 8.44 22.42
N ARG A 166 -2.05 7.35 21.83
CA ARG A 166 -2.63 6.20 22.52
C ARG A 166 -1.70 4.97 22.54
N GLY A 167 -0.47 5.12 22.08
CA GLY A 167 0.48 3.99 21.95
C GLY A 167 0.12 3.01 20.85
N ILE A 168 -0.70 3.41 19.88
CA ILE A 168 -1.10 2.57 18.75
C ILE A 168 -0.11 2.77 17.60
N ASN A 169 0.61 1.72 17.24
CA ASN A 169 1.47 1.70 16.06
C ASN A 169 0.75 1.05 14.88
N MET A 170 0.70 1.74 13.74
CA MET A 170 0.30 1.15 12.47
C MET A 170 1.45 0.29 11.94
N VAL A 171 1.47 -1.00 12.26
CA VAL A 171 2.60 -1.86 11.90
C VAL A 171 2.55 -2.34 10.44
N THR A 172 1.37 -2.34 9.82
CA THR A 172 1.23 -2.80 8.44
C THR A 172 0.07 -2.10 7.72
N THR A 173 0.18 -2.01 6.40
CA THR A 173 -0.87 -1.55 5.49
C THR A 173 -0.67 -2.17 4.12
N ILE A 174 -1.73 -2.68 3.52
CA ILE A 174 -1.67 -3.20 2.15
C ILE A 174 -1.29 -2.10 1.15
N TYR A 175 -1.56 -0.83 1.46
CA TYR A 175 -1.25 0.28 0.59
C TYR A 175 0.26 0.44 0.38
N ALA A 176 1.07 0.26 1.41
CA ALA A 176 2.53 0.24 1.29
C ALA A 176 3.02 -1.05 0.60
N ASP A 177 2.49 -2.22 1.00
CA ASP A 177 2.86 -3.51 0.41
C ASP A 177 2.60 -3.57 -1.10
N ALA A 178 1.51 -2.95 -1.56
CA ALA A 178 1.10 -2.92 -2.96
C ALA A 178 2.15 -2.33 -3.94
N PHE A 179 3.14 -1.60 -3.46
CA PHE A 179 4.22 -1.05 -4.29
C PHE A 179 5.47 -1.94 -4.35
N GLY A 180 5.46 -3.09 -3.71
CA GLY A 180 6.52 -4.10 -3.78
C GLY A 180 6.27 -5.10 -4.90
N PHE A 181 6.82 -4.87 -6.10
CA PHE A 181 6.75 -5.82 -7.21
C PHE A 181 8.09 -6.54 -7.38
N ASP A 182 8.08 -7.87 -7.34
CA ASP A 182 9.25 -8.70 -7.64
C ASP A 182 8.94 -9.62 -8.81
N TYR A 183 9.86 -9.68 -9.76
CA TYR A 183 9.75 -10.46 -10.97
C TYR A 183 11.13 -10.68 -11.62
N ASN A 184 11.30 -11.73 -12.42
CA ASN A 184 12.54 -12.02 -13.12
C ASN A 184 12.38 -11.88 -14.65
N THR A 185 11.15 -12.02 -15.15
CA THR A 185 10.84 -11.98 -16.58
C THR A 185 9.80 -10.91 -16.87
N PHE A 186 9.66 -10.55 -18.16
CA PHE A 186 8.63 -9.64 -18.61
C PHE A 186 7.21 -10.19 -18.32
N ASP A 187 6.98 -11.48 -18.57
CA ASP A 187 5.70 -12.14 -18.29
C ASP A 187 5.34 -12.07 -16.80
N GLU A 188 6.30 -12.37 -15.91
CA GLU A 188 6.10 -12.25 -14.47
C GLU A 188 5.80 -10.80 -14.06
N MET A 189 6.42 -9.80 -14.69
CA MET A 189 6.12 -8.39 -14.45
C MET A 189 4.65 -8.07 -14.78
N ILE A 190 4.17 -8.50 -15.95
CA ILE A 190 2.77 -8.28 -16.34
C ILE A 190 1.82 -8.97 -15.38
N ARG A 191 2.08 -10.23 -15.01
CA ARG A 191 1.26 -10.96 -14.02
C ARG A 191 1.26 -10.28 -12.64
N ALA A 192 2.38 -9.69 -12.21
CA ALA A 192 2.44 -8.94 -10.96
C ALA A 192 1.53 -7.69 -10.99
N TYR A 193 1.49 -6.98 -12.12
CA TYR A 193 0.58 -5.85 -12.30
C TYR A 193 -0.90 -6.26 -12.32
N CYS A 194 -1.23 -7.43 -12.86
CA CYS A 194 -2.60 -7.96 -12.84
C CYS A 194 -3.05 -8.43 -11.44
N LYS A 195 -2.14 -8.51 -10.46
CA LYS A 195 -2.43 -8.90 -9.06
C LYS A 195 -2.38 -7.70 -8.07
N VAL A 196 -2.43 -6.46 -8.56
CA VAL A 196 -2.50 -5.28 -7.68
C VAL A 196 -3.82 -5.27 -6.90
N PRO A 197 -3.85 -4.72 -5.66
CA PRO A 197 -5.01 -4.83 -4.77
C PRO A 197 -6.35 -4.34 -5.34
N ASN A 198 -6.31 -3.39 -6.28
CA ASN A 198 -7.52 -2.84 -6.88
C ASN A 198 -8.02 -3.63 -8.11
N ALA A 199 -7.28 -4.63 -8.56
CA ALA A 199 -7.59 -5.42 -9.75
C ALA A 199 -7.92 -6.88 -9.43
N ILE A 200 -8.04 -7.25 -8.16
CA ILE A 200 -8.29 -8.63 -7.72
C ILE A 200 -9.62 -8.75 -6.98
N ASN A 201 -10.16 -9.97 -6.94
CA ASN A 201 -11.41 -10.26 -6.26
C ASN A 201 -11.33 -10.09 -4.73
N LEU A 202 -12.48 -10.15 -4.06
CA LEU A 202 -12.60 -9.95 -2.62
C LEU A 202 -11.83 -11.02 -1.82
N GLU A 203 -11.88 -12.28 -2.25
CA GLU A 203 -11.24 -13.40 -1.57
C GLU A 203 -9.72 -13.25 -1.57
N MET A 204 -9.12 -13.00 -2.71
CA MET A 204 -7.67 -12.76 -2.84
C MET A 204 -7.24 -11.55 -2.02
N SER A 205 -8.05 -10.49 -2.08
CA SER A 205 -7.79 -9.24 -1.37
C SER A 205 -7.84 -9.44 0.14
N ARG A 206 -8.83 -10.19 0.62
CA ARG A 206 -8.98 -10.61 2.04
C ARG A 206 -7.80 -11.47 2.49
N ASP A 207 -7.46 -12.50 1.73
CA ASP A 207 -6.44 -13.49 2.13
C ASP A 207 -5.05 -12.86 2.26
N LYS A 208 -4.69 -11.94 1.36
CA LYS A 208 -3.46 -11.13 1.50
C LYS A 208 -3.42 -10.37 2.82
N ARG A 209 -4.53 -9.75 3.23
CA ARG A 209 -4.62 -8.95 4.45
C ARG A 209 -4.63 -9.81 5.71
N ILE A 210 -5.31 -10.96 5.67
CA ILE A 210 -5.28 -11.95 6.76
C ILE A 210 -3.83 -12.38 7.01
N LYS A 211 -3.07 -12.67 5.93
CA LYS A 211 -1.66 -13.02 6.05
C LYS A 211 -0.86 -11.88 6.70
N LEU A 212 -1.03 -10.64 6.26
CA LEU A 212 -0.34 -9.49 6.85
C LEU A 212 -0.71 -9.30 8.33
N CYS A 213 -1.98 -9.48 8.70
CA CYS A 213 -2.41 -9.39 10.09
C CYS A 213 -1.74 -10.46 10.97
N LYS A 214 -1.72 -11.71 10.50
CA LYS A 214 -1.12 -12.83 11.23
C LYS A 214 0.40 -12.70 11.34
N ASP A 215 1.09 -12.41 10.24
CA ASP A 215 2.55 -12.28 10.19
C ASP A 215 3.06 -11.13 11.06
N ASN A 216 2.29 -10.06 11.20
CA ASN A 216 2.68 -8.84 11.90
C ASN A 216 2.02 -8.66 13.28
N HIS A 217 1.41 -9.71 13.83
CA HIS A 217 0.79 -9.70 15.15
C HIS A 217 -0.19 -8.54 15.35
N VAL A 218 -1.09 -8.34 14.39
CA VAL A 218 -2.08 -7.25 14.41
C VAL A 218 -3.17 -7.54 15.43
N GLU A 219 -3.49 -6.55 16.27
CA GLU A 219 -4.45 -6.63 17.35
C GLU A 219 -5.77 -5.88 17.05
N GLY A 220 -5.76 -5.05 16.00
CA GLY A 220 -6.93 -4.29 15.56
C GLY A 220 -6.77 -3.76 14.13
N MET A 221 -7.86 -3.37 13.50
CA MET A 221 -7.85 -2.81 12.15
C MET A 221 -8.58 -1.47 12.14
N LEU A 222 -7.92 -0.45 11.59
CA LEU A 222 -8.51 0.86 11.31
C LEU A 222 -8.68 1.03 9.81
N VAL A 223 -9.92 1.20 9.36
CA VAL A 223 -10.29 1.23 7.95
C VAL A 223 -10.61 2.66 7.51
N HIS A 224 -9.86 3.20 6.58
CA HIS A 224 -10.15 4.46 5.92
C HIS A 224 -11.06 4.24 4.71
N THR A 225 -12.32 4.63 4.84
CA THR A 225 -13.29 4.62 3.73
C THR A 225 -13.05 5.84 2.85
N ASN A 226 -12.22 5.65 1.82
CA ASN A 226 -11.84 6.72 0.89
C ASN A 226 -12.95 7.02 -0.11
N ARG A 227 -13.57 8.19 -0.02
CA ARG A 227 -14.72 8.59 -0.84
C ARG A 227 -14.40 8.75 -2.33
N SER A 228 -13.20 9.17 -2.66
CA SER A 228 -12.77 9.42 -4.05
C SER A 228 -12.41 8.15 -4.83
N CYS A 229 -12.03 7.05 -4.18
CA CYS A 229 -11.63 5.83 -4.86
C CYS A 229 -12.63 4.69 -4.64
N LYS A 230 -13.60 4.58 -5.53
CA LYS A 230 -14.63 3.52 -5.46
C LYS A 230 -14.07 2.13 -5.70
N LEU A 231 -13.04 2.00 -6.52
CA LEU A 231 -12.38 0.73 -6.79
C LEU A 231 -11.75 0.14 -5.52
N TRP A 232 -11.16 1.00 -4.67
CA TRP A 232 -10.61 0.56 -3.40
C TRP A 232 -11.70 0.32 -2.35
N SER A 233 -12.67 1.23 -2.25
CA SER A 233 -13.65 1.25 -1.15
C SER A 233 -14.88 0.38 -1.41
N GLY A 234 -15.09 -0.11 -2.63
CA GLY A 234 -16.33 -0.77 -3.04
C GLY A 234 -16.68 -2.04 -2.26
N PHE A 235 -15.71 -2.87 -1.92
CA PHE A 235 -15.92 -4.09 -1.11
C PHE A 235 -15.22 -4.03 0.26
N MET A 236 -14.66 -2.88 0.61
CA MET A 236 -13.83 -2.71 1.81
C MET A 236 -14.57 -3.09 3.10
N TYR A 237 -15.83 -2.72 3.21
CA TYR A 237 -16.63 -3.00 4.41
C TYR A 237 -16.79 -4.51 4.65
N GLU A 238 -17.19 -5.25 3.63
CA GLU A 238 -17.37 -6.71 3.75
C GLU A 238 -16.03 -7.43 3.92
N MET A 239 -15.03 -7.01 3.19
CA MET A 239 -13.68 -7.55 3.30
C MET A 239 -13.12 -7.38 4.71
N SER A 240 -13.19 -6.18 5.28
CA SER A 240 -12.66 -5.91 6.62
C SER A 240 -13.46 -6.64 7.72
N ARG A 241 -14.78 -6.79 7.54
CA ARG A 241 -15.62 -7.61 8.41
C ARG A 241 -15.17 -9.09 8.44
N GLN A 242 -14.88 -9.65 7.26
CA GLN A 242 -14.37 -11.04 7.16
C GLN A 242 -12.98 -11.16 7.79
N ILE A 243 -12.08 -10.20 7.58
CA ILE A 243 -10.73 -10.19 8.18
C ILE A 243 -10.84 -10.12 9.72
N GLY A 244 -11.67 -9.20 10.24
CA GLY A 244 -11.87 -9.06 11.67
C GLY A 244 -12.37 -10.35 12.33
N LYS A 245 -13.27 -11.07 11.66
CA LYS A 245 -13.77 -12.36 12.12
C LYS A 245 -12.68 -13.44 12.09
N GLU A 246 -11.95 -13.57 10.98
CA GLU A 246 -10.94 -14.61 10.77
C GLU A 246 -9.70 -14.42 11.68
N CYS A 247 -9.29 -13.16 11.88
CA CYS A 247 -8.16 -12.82 12.75
C CYS A 247 -8.56 -12.62 14.22
N ASN A 248 -9.86 -12.63 14.52
CA ASN A 248 -10.40 -12.33 15.86
C ASN A 248 -9.91 -10.98 16.40
N ILE A 249 -9.98 -9.93 15.57
CA ILE A 249 -9.57 -8.58 15.92
C ILE A 249 -10.71 -7.57 15.72
N PRO A 250 -10.79 -6.51 16.52
CA PRO A 250 -11.74 -5.43 16.29
C PRO A 250 -11.42 -4.66 15.01
N VAL A 251 -12.48 -4.24 14.33
CA VAL A 251 -12.43 -3.44 13.11
C VAL A 251 -13.26 -2.19 13.29
N VAL A 252 -12.65 -1.04 13.07
CA VAL A 252 -13.33 0.26 13.13
C VAL A 252 -13.04 1.02 11.85
N SER A 253 -14.05 1.67 11.29
CA SER A 253 -13.92 2.48 10.08
C SER A 253 -14.13 3.97 10.35
N PHE A 254 -13.48 4.81 9.56
CA PHE A 254 -13.72 6.24 9.50
C PHE A 254 -13.81 6.71 8.04
N ASP A 255 -14.60 7.75 7.83
CA ASP A 255 -14.72 8.41 6.54
C ASP A 255 -13.62 9.42 6.33
N GLY A 256 -13.12 9.48 5.10
CA GLY A 256 -12.14 10.47 4.70
C GLY A 256 -11.95 10.49 3.19
N ASP A 257 -10.90 11.15 2.76
CA ASP A 257 -10.54 11.23 1.36
C ASP A 257 -9.03 11.36 1.18
N GLN A 258 -8.51 10.75 0.11
CA GLN A 258 -7.09 10.83 -0.23
C GLN A 258 -6.67 12.23 -0.71
N ALA A 259 -7.60 13.05 -1.19
CA ALA A 259 -7.31 14.34 -1.82
C ALA A 259 -8.20 15.48 -1.31
N ASP A 260 -9.48 15.24 -1.03
CA ASP A 260 -10.44 16.27 -0.62
C ASP A 260 -10.49 16.44 0.90
N PRO A 261 -9.93 17.54 1.46
CA PRO A 261 -9.90 17.76 2.90
C PRO A 261 -11.29 17.96 3.52
N ARG A 262 -12.32 18.26 2.74
CA ARG A 262 -13.69 18.49 3.25
C ARG A 262 -14.37 17.21 3.74
N ASN A 263 -13.85 16.05 3.35
CA ASN A 263 -14.43 14.75 3.69
C ASN A 263 -13.88 14.13 4.98
N PHE A 264 -13.08 14.86 5.77
CA PHE A 264 -12.49 14.38 7.01
C PHE A 264 -12.93 15.24 8.22
N SER A 265 -13.24 14.58 9.33
CA SER A 265 -13.51 15.21 10.62
C SER A 265 -12.60 14.63 11.69
N GLU A 266 -11.70 15.45 12.24
CA GLU A 266 -10.78 15.02 13.30
C GLU A 266 -11.54 14.51 14.54
N ALA A 267 -12.65 15.14 14.92
CA ALA A 267 -13.44 14.71 16.08
C ALA A 267 -14.07 13.33 15.87
N GLN A 268 -14.59 13.06 14.67
CA GLN A 268 -15.12 11.71 14.34
C GLN A 268 -14.00 10.68 14.29
N TYR A 269 -12.87 11.01 13.68
CA TYR A 269 -11.70 10.15 13.65
C TYR A 269 -11.24 9.80 15.07
N ASP A 270 -11.08 10.78 15.94
CA ASP A 270 -10.65 10.60 17.33
C ASP A 270 -11.61 9.68 18.11
N THR A 271 -12.94 9.89 17.96
CA THR A 271 -13.96 9.01 18.55
C THR A 271 -13.83 7.55 18.05
N ARG A 272 -13.54 7.36 16.75
CA ARG A 272 -13.34 6.00 16.19
C ARG A 272 -12.08 5.33 16.72
N VAL A 273 -10.99 6.08 16.80
CA VAL A 273 -9.72 5.58 17.35
C VAL A 273 -9.87 5.26 18.84
N GLN A 274 -10.58 6.09 19.60
CA GLN A 274 -10.88 5.82 21.01
C GLN A 274 -11.67 4.51 21.17
N GLY A 275 -12.74 4.31 20.41
CA GLY A 275 -13.52 3.08 20.47
C GLY A 275 -12.69 1.85 20.10
N LEU A 276 -11.81 1.93 19.09
CA LEU A 276 -10.89 0.85 18.74
C LEU A 276 -9.93 0.55 19.91
N THR A 277 -9.40 1.59 20.57
CA THR A 277 -8.49 1.44 21.71
C THR A 277 -9.16 0.72 22.86
N GLU A 278 -10.37 1.15 23.26
CA GLU A 278 -11.14 0.55 24.34
C GLU A 278 -11.43 -0.94 24.11
N ILE A 279 -11.75 -1.31 22.86
CA ILE A 279 -12.00 -2.74 22.51
C ILE A 279 -10.70 -3.54 22.60
N MET A 280 -9.57 -3.01 22.08
CA MET A 280 -8.27 -3.70 22.18
C MET A 280 -7.82 -3.86 23.64
N GLU A 281 -8.02 -2.84 24.46
CA GLU A 281 -7.74 -2.87 25.89
C GLU A 281 -8.56 -3.95 26.61
N ALA A 282 -9.88 -3.98 26.36
CA ALA A 282 -10.76 -5.00 26.91
C ALA A 282 -10.34 -6.42 26.48
N ASN A 283 -9.93 -6.59 25.23
CA ASN A 283 -9.46 -7.88 24.70
C ASN A 283 -8.17 -8.34 25.38
N LYS A 284 -7.21 -7.44 25.65
CA LYS A 284 -5.99 -7.75 26.41
C LYS A 284 -6.31 -8.14 27.86
N ALA A 285 -7.11 -7.34 28.54
CA ALA A 285 -7.54 -7.63 29.89
C ALA A 285 -8.23 -9.00 30.02
N ALA A 286 -9.04 -9.38 29.03
CA ALA A 286 -9.69 -10.70 28.99
C ALA A 286 -8.71 -11.87 28.79
N LYS A 287 -7.53 -11.62 28.22
CA LYS A 287 -6.44 -12.60 28.06
C LYS A 287 -5.46 -12.62 29.21
N GLY A 288 -5.54 -11.66 30.16
CA GLY A 288 -4.62 -11.51 31.29
C GLY A 288 -3.28 -10.88 30.90
N GLU A 289 -3.27 -10.08 29.83
CA GLU A 289 -2.09 -9.36 29.29
C GLU A 289 -2.04 -7.90 29.76
#